data_0498c46f0d2a770a7f03a14d4b31d645
#
_entry.id   0498c46f0d2a770a7f03a14d4b31d645
#
_cell.length_a   1.000
_cell.length_b   1.000
_cell.length_c   1.000
_cell.angle_alpha   90.00
_cell.angle_beta   90.00
_cell.angle_gamma   90.00
#
_symmetry.space_group_name_H-M   'P 1'
#
loop_
_entity.id
_entity.type
_entity.pdbx_description
1 polymer ?
#
loop_
_entity_poly.entity_id
_entity_poly.type
_entity_poly.pdbx_seq_one_letter_code
_entity_poly.pdbx_strand_id
1 'polypeptide(L)'
;TESMISSLSKYIGIRVLSRTTSQHAKNNDYSIKQFIDEYNADYVIKGSIQTILNQSRINLQLVDLKQNKVVWSDKEEFDLKDIFKVQDNIGNKILKHLQIKVVTGSTGDLYSKRFKNIENLTLVLNSRAEWRKYTIDGHKKYVEYQEQLRKNLGPKSPAIYNGMAWEIYQRIRLGLSKDKKSDIKKLVEYSKADVAAYKDASAYALRALVEFRYGSKDC
;
A
#
# COMPACT_ATOMS: atom_id res chain seq x y z
N THR A 1 17.86 -3.20 -13.88
CA THR A 1 16.45 -3.28 -14.35
C THR A 1 15.75 -4.50 -13.75
N GLU A 2 16.28 -5.71 -13.88
CA GLU A 2 15.64 -6.96 -13.38
C GLU A 2 15.41 -6.96 -11.87
N SER A 3 16.39 -6.51 -11.10
CA SER A 3 16.28 -6.36 -9.64
C SER A 3 15.11 -5.43 -9.26
N MET A 4 14.94 -4.30 -9.95
CA MET A 4 13.82 -3.38 -9.74
C MET A 4 12.47 -4.00 -10.13
N ILE A 5 12.41 -4.71 -11.26
CA ILE A 5 11.20 -5.44 -11.67
C ILE A 5 10.83 -6.46 -10.60
N SER A 6 11.80 -7.27 -10.14
CA SER A 6 11.60 -8.26 -9.08
C SER A 6 11.11 -7.62 -7.77
N SER A 7 11.71 -6.50 -7.37
CA SER A 7 11.30 -5.79 -6.15
C SER A 7 9.89 -5.23 -6.24
N LEU A 8 9.54 -4.61 -7.38
CA LEU A 8 8.23 -4.00 -7.60
C LEU A 8 7.11 -5.04 -7.77
N SER A 9 7.42 -6.19 -8.41
CA SER A 9 6.44 -7.27 -8.66
C SER A 9 5.96 -8.00 -7.41
N LYS A 10 6.67 -7.84 -6.28
CA LYS A 10 6.27 -8.44 -4.99
C LYS A 10 5.03 -7.76 -4.38
N TYR A 11 4.65 -6.59 -4.88
CA TYR A 11 3.58 -5.80 -4.28
C TYR A 11 2.24 -6.02 -4.98
N ILE A 12 1.24 -6.38 -4.18
CA ILE A 12 -0.14 -6.57 -4.66
C ILE A 12 -0.67 -5.23 -5.17
N GLY A 13 -1.21 -5.25 -6.40
CA GLY A 13 -1.80 -4.06 -7.04
C GLY A 13 -0.86 -3.32 -7.99
N ILE A 14 0.39 -3.76 -8.12
CA ILE A 14 1.33 -3.26 -9.13
C ILE A 14 1.59 -4.36 -10.17
N ARG A 15 1.22 -4.09 -11.42
CA ARG A 15 1.59 -4.92 -12.56
C ARG A 15 2.83 -4.31 -13.22
N VAL A 16 3.93 -5.02 -13.18
CA VAL A 16 5.20 -4.58 -13.79
C VAL A 16 5.37 -5.28 -15.13
N LEU A 17 5.62 -4.50 -16.16
CA LEU A 17 5.94 -5.03 -17.49
C LEU A 17 7.33 -5.67 -17.48
N SER A 18 7.50 -6.68 -18.34
CA SER A 18 8.76 -7.42 -18.44
C SER A 18 9.90 -6.55 -18.96
N ARG A 19 11.14 -6.97 -18.71
CA ARG A 19 12.33 -6.34 -19.28
C ARG A 19 12.27 -6.32 -20.81
N THR A 20 11.86 -7.43 -21.43
CA THR A 20 11.75 -7.54 -22.89
C THR A 20 10.78 -6.51 -23.45
N THR A 21 9.61 -6.35 -22.82
CA THR A 21 8.63 -5.33 -23.20
C THR A 21 9.19 -3.90 -23.07
N SER A 22 9.85 -3.61 -21.95
CA SER A 22 10.46 -2.30 -21.72
C SER A 22 11.60 -2.01 -22.71
N GLN A 23 12.38 -3.02 -23.07
CA GLN A 23 13.44 -2.89 -24.05
C GLN A 23 12.89 -2.68 -25.46
N HIS A 24 11.83 -3.41 -25.84
CA HIS A 24 11.15 -3.24 -27.12
C HIS A 24 10.61 -1.81 -27.28
N ALA A 25 9.90 -1.33 -26.27
CA ALA A 25 9.38 0.04 -26.26
C ALA A 25 10.51 1.10 -26.37
N LYS A 26 11.63 0.89 -25.67
CA LYS A 26 12.80 1.77 -25.75
C LYS A 26 13.43 1.77 -27.15
N ASN A 27 13.61 0.59 -27.75
CA ASN A 27 14.26 0.44 -29.05
C ASN A 27 13.43 1.02 -30.22
N ASN A 28 12.13 1.12 -30.02
CA ASN A 28 11.17 1.67 -31.02
C ASN A 28 10.70 3.08 -30.67
N ASP A 29 11.36 3.77 -29.73
CA ASP A 29 11.05 5.13 -29.30
C ASP A 29 9.55 5.37 -29.02
N TYR A 30 8.94 4.45 -28.27
CA TYR A 30 7.50 4.51 -27.98
C TYR A 30 7.08 5.84 -27.39
N SER A 31 6.07 6.43 -28.00
CA SER A 31 5.37 7.60 -27.47
C SER A 31 4.56 7.22 -26.21
N ILE A 32 4.20 8.22 -25.42
CA ILE A 32 3.32 8.03 -24.25
C ILE A 32 2.01 7.33 -24.63
N LYS A 33 1.44 7.71 -25.78
CA LYS A 33 0.21 7.13 -26.29
C LYS A 33 0.35 5.62 -26.56
N GLN A 34 1.44 5.19 -27.18
CA GLN A 34 1.70 3.78 -27.44
C GLN A 34 1.85 2.97 -26.14
N PHE A 35 2.51 3.50 -25.10
CA PHE A 35 2.57 2.85 -23.80
C PHE A 35 1.18 2.63 -23.17
N ILE A 36 0.28 3.60 -23.32
CA ILE A 36 -1.09 3.50 -22.81
C ILE A 36 -1.89 2.50 -23.66
N ASP A 37 -1.89 2.64 -24.98
CA ASP A 37 -2.76 1.89 -25.89
C ASP A 37 -2.36 0.40 -25.97
N GLU A 38 -1.06 0.09 -26.03
CA GLU A 38 -0.59 -1.29 -26.19
C GLU A 38 -0.44 -2.05 -24.85
N TYR A 39 0.01 -1.35 -23.80
CA TYR A 39 0.33 -2.03 -22.53
C TYR A 39 -0.61 -1.64 -21.39
N ASN A 40 -1.52 -0.71 -21.58
CA ASN A 40 -2.36 -0.12 -20.55
C ASN A 40 -1.51 0.30 -19.32
N ALA A 41 -0.39 0.97 -19.63
CA ALA A 41 0.55 1.43 -18.63
C ALA A 41 0.08 2.76 -18.02
N ASP A 42 0.11 2.84 -16.69
CA ASP A 42 -0.21 4.08 -15.97
C ASP A 42 1.04 4.94 -15.73
N TYR A 43 2.18 4.29 -15.54
CA TYR A 43 3.46 4.93 -15.19
C TYR A 43 4.61 4.36 -15.98
N VAL A 44 5.61 5.20 -16.25
CA VAL A 44 6.91 4.76 -16.75
C VAL A 44 8.03 5.31 -15.89
N ILE A 45 9.03 4.48 -15.62
CA ILE A 45 10.27 4.89 -14.99
C ILE A 45 11.31 5.10 -16.08
N LYS A 46 11.80 6.33 -16.17
CA LYS A 46 12.90 6.71 -17.06
C LYS A 46 14.15 7.00 -16.24
N GLY A 47 15.30 6.68 -16.77
CA GLY A 47 16.54 6.99 -16.08
C GLY A 47 17.77 6.85 -16.96
N SER A 48 18.85 7.48 -16.48
CA SER A 48 20.19 7.37 -17.05
C SER A 48 21.20 7.07 -15.97
N ILE A 49 22.23 6.32 -16.33
CA ILE A 49 23.37 6.07 -15.48
C ILE A 49 24.62 6.60 -16.17
N GLN A 50 25.46 7.28 -15.42
CA GLN A 50 26.78 7.76 -15.84
C GLN A 50 27.80 7.18 -14.88
N THR A 51 28.86 6.58 -15.41
CA THR A 51 29.93 6.01 -14.60
C THR A 51 31.25 6.62 -15.03
N ILE A 52 32.01 7.12 -14.06
CA ILE A 52 33.38 7.64 -14.23
C ILE A 52 34.24 6.93 -13.20
N LEU A 53 35.19 6.11 -13.67
CA LEU A 53 35.97 5.23 -12.81
C LEU A 53 35.05 4.33 -11.96
N ASN A 54 35.14 4.43 -10.64
CA ASN A 54 34.31 3.65 -9.69
C ASN A 54 33.11 4.41 -9.17
N GLN A 55 32.91 5.67 -9.56
CA GLN A 55 31.78 6.50 -9.15
C GLN A 55 30.70 6.46 -10.21
N SER A 56 29.49 6.18 -9.79
CA SER A 56 28.30 6.17 -10.65
C SER A 56 27.27 7.17 -10.17
N ARG A 57 26.63 7.79 -11.13
CA ARG A 57 25.48 8.68 -10.90
C ARG A 57 24.29 8.14 -11.65
N ILE A 58 23.18 7.93 -10.96
CA ILE A 58 21.91 7.57 -11.56
C ILE A 58 20.94 8.73 -11.41
N ASN A 59 20.25 9.06 -12.51
CA ASN A 59 19.11 9.99 -12.50
C ASN A 59 17.87 9.18 -12.86
N LEU A 60 16.79 9.37 -12.12
CA LEU A 60 15.54 8.65 -12.28
C LEU A 60 14.35 9.61 -12.30
N GLN A 61 13.35 9.27 -13.09
CA GLN A 61 12.08 9.98 -13.16
C GLN A 61 10.94 8.97 -13.24
N LEU A 62 9.90 9.18 -12.46
CA LEU A 62 8.62 8.50 -12.56
C LEU A 62 7.63 9.43 -13.28
N VAL A 63 7.13 8.99 -14.40
CA VAL A 63 6.19 9.75 -15.23
C VAL A 63 4.82 9.11 -15.15
N ASP A 64 3.81 9.91 -14.80
CA ASP A 64 2.41 9.56 -14.93
C ASP A 64 2.01 9.74 -16.40
N LEU A 65 1.66 8.66 -17.08
CA LEU A 65 1.39 8.67 -18.52
C LEU A 65 0.05 9.32 -18.84
N LYS A 66 -0.95 9.19 -17.96
CA LYS A 66 -2.28 9.80 -18.16
C LYS A 66 -2.23 11.31 -18.04
N GLN A 67 -1.43 11.83 -17.10
CA GLN A 67 -1.26 13.27 -16.90
C GLN A 67 -0.11 13.86 -17.71
N ASN A 68 0.69 13.02 -18.36
CA ASN A 68 1.94 13.40 -19.03
C ASN A 68 2.84 14.27 -18.14
N LYS A 69 3.02 13.84 -16.87
CA LYS A 69 3.72 14.64 -15.86
C LYS A 69 4.75 13.81 -15.11
N VAL A 70 5.93 14.37 -14.88
CA VAL A 70 6.91 13.83 -13.94
C VAL A 70 6.34 14.02 -12.53
N VAL A 71 6.10 12.91 -11.84
CA VAL A 71 5.52 12.90 -10.50
C VAL A 71 6.55 12.68 -9.41
N TRP A 72 7.73 12.21 -9.79
CA TRP A 72 8.87 12.06 -8.91
C TRP A 72 10.16 12.03 -9.74
N SER A 73 11.22 12.59 -9.19
CA SER A 73 12.59 12.46 -9.70
C SER A 73 13.57 12.27 -8.55
N ASP A 74 14.64 11.54 -8.81
CA ASP A 74 15.70 11.31 -7.85
C ASP A 74 17.06 11.22 -8.54
N LYS A 75 18.11 11.55 -7.80
CA LYS A 75 19.48 11.48 -8.23
C LYS A 75 20.30 10.88 -7.10
N GLU A 76 21.00 9.80 -7.38
CA GLU A 76 21.93 9.18 -6.42
C GLU A 76 23.32 9.04 -7.01
N GLU A 77 24.32 9.29 -6.18
CA GLU A 77 25.73 9.05 -6.48
C GLU A 77 26.23 7.93 -5.57
N PHE A 78 26.96 6.97 -6.13
CA PHE A 78 27.40 5.79 -5.40
C PHE A 78 28.62 5.13 -6.00
N ASP A 79 29.35 4.41 -5.18
CA ASP A 79 30.38 3.48 -5.64
C ASP A 79 29.77 2.24 -6.29
N LEU A 80 30.37 1.73 -7.37
CA LEU A 80 29.89 0.52 -8.05
C LEU A 80 29.73 -0.68 -7.11
N LYS A 81 30.55 -0.77 -6.05
CA LYS A 81 30.42 -1.80 -5.01
C LYS A 81 29.09 -1.78 -4.26
N ASP A 82 28.44 -0.62 -4.19
CA ASP A 82 27.18 -0.42 -3.46
C ASP A 82 25.93 -0.51 -4.36
N ILE A 83 26.08 -0.92 -5.63
CA ILE A 83 25.02 -0.92 -6.64
C ILE A 83 23.76 -1.69 -6.17
N PHE A 84 23.91 -2.79 -5.46
CA PHE A 84 22.78 -3.58 -4.98
C PHE A 84 21.99 -2.84 -3.90
N LYS A 85 22.67 -2.16 -2.97
CA LYS A 85 22.01 -1.33 -1.95
C LYS A 85 21.26 -0.16 -2.57
N VAL A 86 21.85 0.45 -3.59
CA VAL A 86 21.24 1.57 -4.33
C VAL A 86 20.00 1.07 -5.10
N GLN A 87 20.05 -0.11 -5.73
CA GLN A 87 18.90 -0.69 -6.41
C GLN A 87 17.73 -0.94 -5.46
N ASP A 88 18.00 -1.49 -4.27
CA ASP A 88 16.97 -1.73 -3.25
C ASP A 88 16.37 -0.40 -2.73
N ASN A 89 17.21 0.59 -2.48
CA ASN A 89 16.79 1.92 -2.04
C ASN A 89 15.90 2.62 -3.09
N ILE A 90 16.30 2.58 -4.36
CA ILE A 90 15.52 3.11 -5.48
C ILE A 90 14.18 2.39 -5.60
N GLY A 91 14.17 1.05 -5.52
CA GLY A 91 12.95 0.26 -5.53
C GLY A 91 11.97 0.71 -4.45
N ASN A 92 12.44 0.89 -3.23
CA ASN A 92 11.64 1.38 -2.10
C ASN A 92 11.12 2.82 -2.32
N LYS A 93 11.95 3.72 -2.86
CA LYS A 93 11.54 5.10 -3.18
C LYS A 93 10.45 5.13 -4.25
N ILE A 94 10.60 4.35 -5.31
CA ILE A 94 9.58 4.22 -6.37
C ILE A 94 8.29 3.68 -5.81
N LEU A 95 8.36 2.61 -5.00
CA LEU A 95 7.20 2.04 -4.32
C LEU A 95 6.49 3.07 -3.45
N LYS A 96 7.22 3.84 -2.68
CA LYS A 96 6.66 4.92 -1.87
C LYS A 96 5.83 5.89 -2.72
N HIS A 97 6.29 6.24 -3.90
CA HIS A 97 5.58 7.15 -4.80
C HIS A 97 4.45 6.49 -5.58
N LEU A 98 4.63 5.25 -6.05
CA LEU A 98 3.58 4.49 -6.73
C LEU A 98 2.46 4.07 -5.78
N GLN A 99 2.78 3.58 -4.59
CA GLN A 99 1.76 3.14 -3.64
C GLN A 99 0.96 4.31 -3.07
N ILE A 100 1.58 5.46 -2.87
CA ILE A 100 0.83 6.68 -2.57
C ILE A 100 -0.21 6.94 -3.67
N LYS A 101 0.05 6.69 -4.94
CA LYS A 101 -0.89 6.94 -6.04
C LYS A 101 -1.79 5.74 -6.40
N VAL A 102 -1.31 4.50 -6.35
CA VAL A 102 -2.10 3.29 -6.67
C VAL A 102 -3.14 2.98 -5.59
N VAL A 103 -2.81 3.28 -4.33
CA VAL A 103 -3.78 3.17 -3.22
C VAL A 103 -4.64 4.42 -3.14
N THR A 104 -4.21 5.51 -3.74
CA THR A 104 -4.72 6.82 -3.44
C THR A 104 -5.64 7.34 -4.48
N GLY A 105 -5.85 6.93 -5.65
CA GLY A 105 -6.93 7.65 -6.31
C GLY A 105 -7.43 8.78 -5.38
N SER A 106 -8.64 9.09 -5.25
CA SER A 106 -9.16 10.07 -4.28
C SER A 106 -8.98 9.71 -2.76
N THR A 107 -8.51 8.50 -2.45
CA THR A 107 -8.36 7.99 -1.06
C THR A 107 -6.95 8.06 -0.48
N GLY A 108 -5.98 8.48 -1.24
CA GLY A 108 -4.58 8.39 -0.78
C GLY A 108 -4.14 9.39 0.26
N ASP A 109 -4.68 10.55 0.22
CA ASP A 109 -4.45 11.52 1.28
C ASP A 109 -4.96 11.00 2.63
N LEU A 110 -6.00 10.17 2.60
CA LEU A 110 -6.59 9.57 3.80
C LEU A 110 -5.66 8.51 4.41
N TYR A 111 -5.08 7.64 3.58
CA TYR A 111 -4.16 6.61 4.05
C TYR A 111 -2.83 7.17 4.52
N SER A 112 -2.29 8.20 3.85
CA SER A 112 -1.05 8.85 4.27
C SER A 112 -1.19 9.52 5.63
N LYS A 113 -2.34 10.12 5.91
CA LYS A 113 -2.66 10.73 7.22
C LYS A 113 -2.77 9.68 8.33
N ARG A 114 -3.32 8.47 8.02
CA ARG A 114 -3.49 7.41 9.01
C ARG A 114 -2.19 6.68 9.35
N PHE A 115 -1.39 6.32 8.34
CA PHE A 115 -0.33 5.31 8.50
C PHE A 115 1.10 5.86 8.44
N LYS A 116 1.28 7.16 8.23
CA LYS A 116 2.53 7.93 8.31
C LYS A 116 3.63 7.53 7.33
N ASN A 117 3.79 6.25 7.00
CA ASN A 117 4.82 5.76 6.09
C ASN A 117 4.34 4.54 5.29
N ILE A 118 5.15 4.16 4.30
CA ILE A 118 4.86 3.09 3.36
C ILE A 118 4.88 1.70 4.00
N GLU A 119 5.73 1.50 4.99
CA GLU A 119 5.85 0.23 5.70
C GLU A 119 4.54 -0.12 6.41
N ASN A 120 3.98 0.84 7.13
CA ASN A 120 2.69 0.68 7.79
C ASN A 120 1.55 0.48 6.78
N LEU A 121 1.58 1.20 5.65
CA LEU A 121 0.60 1.01 4.59
C LEU A 121 0.69 -0.40 3.99
N THR A 122 1.90 -0.93 3.77
CA THR A 122 2.12 -2.30 3.29
C THR A 122 1.54 -3.32 4.27
N LEU A 123 1.75 -3.15 5.58
CA LEU A 123 1.14 -4.00 6.60
C LEU A 123 -0.40 -3.99 6.52
N VAL A 124 -1.00 -2.82 6.31
CA VAL A 124 -2.46 -2.70 6.15
C VAL A 124 -2.95 -3.41 4.88
N LEU A 125 -2.25 -3.27 3.76
CA LEU A 125 -2.64 -3.92 2.51
C LEU A 125 -2.53 -5.44 2.59
N ASN A 126 -1.43 -5.94 3.18
CA ASN A 126 -1.24 -7.38 3.41
C ASN A 126 -2.29 -7.93 4.38
N SER A 127 -2.58 -7.22 5.45
CA SER A 127 -3.62 -7.63 6.40
C SER A 127 -4.99 -7.72 5.71
N ARG A 128 -5.36 -6.76 4.87
CA ARG A 128 -6.61 -6.80 4.11
C ARG A 128 -6.68 -7.95 3.12
N ALA A 129 -5.56 -8.32 2.50
CA ALA A 129 -5.50 -9.47 1.61
C ALA A 129 -5.79 -10.79 2.37
N GLU A 130 -5.24 -10.94 3.56
CA GLU A 130 -5.51 -12.09 4.42
C GLU A 130 -6.95 -12.09 4.96
N TRP A 131 -7.46 -10.92 5.37
CA TRP A 131 -8.84 -10.77 5.84
C TRP A 131 -9.87 -11.21 4.78
N ARG A 132 -9.63 -10.89 3.50
CA ARG A 132 -10.53 -11.24 2.38
C ARG A 132 -10.65 -12.73 2.13
N LYS A 133 -9.69 -13.55 2.56
CA LYS A 133 -9.76 -15.02 2.44
C LYS A 133 -10.88 -15.62 3.27
N TYR A 134 -11.31 -14.92 4.31
CA TYR A 134 -12.38 -15.32 5.21
C TYR A 134 -12.19 -16.72 5.82
N THR A 135 -10.97 -17.05 6.19
CA THR A 135 -10.55 -18.32 6.80
C THR A 135 -9.93 -18.09 8.16
N ILE A 136 -9.87 -19.13 8.99
CA ILE A 136 -9.21 -19.09 10.33
C ILE A 136 -7.74 -18.72 10.18
N ASP A 137 -7.04 -19.31 9.20
CA ASP A 137 -5.62 -19.01 8.96
C ASP A 137 -5.42 -17.60 8.42
N GLY A 138 -6.30 -17.12 7.54
CA GLY A 138 -6.30 -15.74 7.09
C GLY A 138 -6.53 -14.77 8.25
N HIS A 139 -7.44 -15.11 9.18
CA HIS A 139 -7.65 -14.31 10.39
C HIS A 139 -6.41 -14.25 11.28
N LYS A 140 -5.73 -15.37 11.51
CA LYS A 140 -4.47 -15.39 12.29
C LYS A 140 -3.42 -14.46 11.68
N LYS A 141 -3.18 -14.58 10.38
CA LYS A 141 -2.24 -13.70 9.66
C LYS A 141 -2.66 -12.24 9.67
N TYR A 142 -3.96 -11.96 9.55
CA TYR A 142 -4.49 -10.62 9.72
C TYR A 142 -4.09 -10.03 11.06
N VAL A 143 -4.30 -10.77 12.15
CA VAL A 143 -3.94 -10.36 13.52
C VAL A 143 -2.45 -10.08 13.63
N GLU A 144 -1.58 -10.94 13.09
CA GLU A 144 -0.12 -10.76 13.10
C GLU A 144 0.28 -9.42 12.43
N TYR A 145 -0.26 -9.11 11.24
CA TYR A 145 -0.01 -7.84 10.57
C TYR A 145 -0.52 -6.63 11.38
N GLN A 146 -1.71 -6.76 11.99
CA GLN A 146 -2.26 -5.70 12.83
C GLN A 146 -1.44 -5.48 14.11
N GLU A 147 -0.83 -6.51 14.67
CA GLU A 147 0.07 -6.38 15.81
C GLU A 147 1.37 -5.68 15.44
N GLN A 148 1.96 -6.00 14.30
CA GLN A 148 3.13 -5.27 13.78
C GLN A 148 2.79 -3.80 13.55
N LEU A 149 1.64 -3.51 12.95
CA LEU A 149 1.16 -2.16 12.74
C LEU A 149 0.98 -1.39 14.06
N ARG A 150 0.42 -2.04 15.08
CA ARG A 150 0.27 -1.45 16.43
C ARG A 150 1.62 -1.13 17.09
N LYS A 151 2.62 -2.00 16.92
CA LYS A 151 3.99 -1.75 17.40
C LYS A 151 4.59 -0.51 16.72
N ASN A 152 4.45 -0.39 15.41
CA ASN A 152 5.02 0.72 14.63
C ASN A 152 4.33 2.07 14.91
N LEU A 153 3.00 2.07 15.06
CA LEU A 153 2.21 3.30 15.27
C LEU A 153 2.12 3.71 16.74
N GLY A 154 2.33 2.77 17.65
CA GLY A 154 2.13 2.91 19.08
C GLY A 154 0.70 2.58 19.53
N PRO A 155 0.52 2.14 20.80
CA PRO A 155 -0.75 1.59 21.29
C PRO A 155 -1.87 2.62 21.43
N LYS A 156 -1.54 3.91 21.45
CA LYS A 156 -2.50 5.03 21.55
C LYS A 156 -2.82 5.67 20.19
N SER A 157 -2.27 5.14 19.10
CA SER A 157 -2.51 5.71 17.76
C SER A 157 -3.97 5.48 17.33
N PRO A 158 -4.71 6.52 16.94
CA PRO A 158 -6.08 6.33 16.44
C PRO A 158 -6.15 5.45 15.18
N ALA A 159 -5.06 5.36 14.41
CA ALA A 159 -5.01 4.60 13.17
C ALA A 159 -5.20 3.09 13.35
N ILE A 160 -5.06 2.58 14.59
CA ILE A 160 -5.27 1.15 14.87
C ILE A 160 -6.74 0.76 15.05
N TYR A 161 -7.63 1.71 15.38
CA TYR A 161 -9.03 1.40 15.72
C TYR A 161 -9.78 0.69 14.59
N ASN A 162 -9.58 1.12 13.35
CA ASN A 162 -10.21 0.48 12.19
C ASN A 162 -9.81 -1.00 12.08
N GLY A 163 -8.50 -1.29 12.19
CA GLY A 163 -7.98 -2.66 12.15
C GLY A 163 -8.49 -3.52 13.30
N MET A 164 -8.52 -2.98 14.52
CA MET A 164 -9.03 -3.69 15.70
C MET A 164 -10.52 -4.01 15.57
N ALA A 165 -11.31 -3.10 15.03
CA ALA A 165 -12.73 -3.33 14.81
C ALA A 165 -12.97 -4.41 13.74
N TRP A 166 -12.26 -4.38 12.62
CA TRP A 166 -12.36 -5.43 11.59
C TRP A 166 -11.88 -6.80 12.07
N GLU A 167 -10.86 -6.85 12.95
CA GLU A 167 -10.41 -8.07 13.62
C GLU A 167 -11.56 -8.69 14.43
N ILE A 168 -12.17 -7.90 15.31
CA ILE A 168 -13.26 -8.38 16.18
C ILE A 168 -14.46 -8.79 15.33
N TYR A 169 -14.83 -8.01 14.31
CA TYR A 169 -15.93 -8.36 13.41
C TYR A 169 -15.69 -9.72 12.76
N GLN A 170 -14.52 -9.97 12.21
CA GLN A 170 -14.18 -11.24 11.58
C GLN A 170 -14.14 -12.39 12.60
N ARG A 171 -13.57 -12.18 13.79
CA ARG A 171 -13.53 -13.16 14.87
C ARG A 171 -14.92 -13.62 15.27
N ILE A 172 -15.87 -12.69 15.40
CA ILE A 172 -17.27 -13.02 15.68
C ILE A 172 -17.87 -13.84 14.53
N ARG A 173 -17.64 -13.43 13.30
CA ARG A 173 -18.21 -14.06 12.10
C ARG A 173 -17.66 -15.46 11.82
N LEU A 174 -16.41 -15.72 12.18
CA LEU A 174 -15.77 -17.03 12.06
C LEU A 174 -16.07 -17.96 13.26
N GLY A 175 -16.85 -17.52 14.24
CA GLY A 175 -17.16 -18.33 15.42
C GLY A 175 -16.01 -18.45 16.40
N LEU A 176 -14.98 -17.62 16.31
CA LEU A 176 -13.77 -17.64 17.16
C LEU A 176 -13.91 -16.81 18.44
N SER A 177 -15.03 -16.10 18.59
CA SER A 177 -15.29 -15.27 19.79
C SER A 177 -15.62 -16.15 21.00
N LYS A 178 -14.87 -15.95 22.08
CA LYS A 178 -15.11 -16.62 23.37
C LYS A 178 -16.19 -15.90 24.20
N ASP A 179 -16.30 -14.59 24.04
CA ASP A 179 -17.34 -13.76 24.65
C ASP A 179 -17.87 -12.77 23.60
N LYS A 180 -18.89 -13.20 22.90
CA LYS A 180 -19.49 -12.43 21.81
C LYS A 180 -20.05 -11.10 22.30
N LYS A 181 -20.59 -11.02 23.52
CA LYS A 181 -21.17 -9.78 24.08
C LYS A 181 -20.09 -8.73 24.34
N SER A 182 -18.98 -9.15 24.95
CA SER A 182 -17.82 -8.29 25.17
C SER A 182 -17.19 -7.83 23.85
N ASP A 183 -17.06 -8.75 22.89
CA ASP A 183 -16.51 -8.43 21.56
C ASP A 183 -17.39 -7.41 20.80
N ILE A 184 -18.71 -7.56 20.83
CA ILE A 184 -19.62 -6.59 20.21
C ILE A 184 -19.46 -5.21 20.87
N LYS A 185 -19.39 -5.13 22.19
CA LYS A 185 -19.16 -3.86 22.90
C LYS A 185 -17.89 -3.18 22.44
N LYS A 186 -16.78 -3.91 22.36
CA LYS A 186 -15.47 -3.39 21.88
C LYS A 186 -15.54 -2.98 20.41
N LEU A 187 -16.21 -3.77 19.57
CA LEU A 187 -16.41 -3.47 18.16
C LEU A 187 -17.13 -2.13 17.95
N VAL A 188 -18.20 -1.89 18.71
CA VAL A 188 -18.93 -0.61 18.71
C VAL A 188 -18.04 0.52 19.17
N GLU A 189 -17.30 0.33 20.27
CA GLU A 189 -16.38 1.34 20.82
C GLU A 189 -15.29 1.72 19.80
N TYR A 190 -14.60 0.76 19.20
CA TYR A 190 -13.55 1.04 18.21
C TYR A 190 -14.09 1.65 16.92
N SER A 191 -15.27 1.25 16.47
CA SER A 191 -15.89 1.89 15.29
C SER A 191 -16.28 3.35 15.54
N LYS A 192 -16.73 3.70 16.75
CA LYS A 192 -16.97 5.08 17.16
C LYS A 192 -15.67 5.88 17.24
N ALA A 193 -14.64 5.31 17.86
CA ALA A 193 -13.33 5.94 17.99
C ALA A 193 -12.67 6.19 16.64
N ASP A 194 -12.82 5.26 15.67
CA ASP A 194 -12.31 5.42 14.31
C ASP A 194 -12.97 6.61 13.60
N VAL A 195 -14.31 6.73 13.65
CA VAL A 195 -15.04 7.88 13.07
C VAL A 195 -14.68 9.20 13.77
N ALA A 196 -14.50 9.19 15.07
CA ALA A 196 -14.11 10.39 15.81
C ALA A 196 -12.72 10.89 15.39
N ALA A 197 -11.79 9.97 15.11
CA ALA A 197 -10.43 10.28 14.69
C ALA A 197 -10.31 10.61 13.20
N TYR A 198 -11.06 9.88 12.36
CA TYR A 198 -10.96 9.96 10.89
C TYR A 198 -12.36 9.98 10.27
N LYS A 199 -12.79 11.14 9.84
CA LYS A 199 -14.07 11.34 9.17
C LYS A 199 -13.98 10.96 7.69
N ASP A 200 -13.66 9.71 7.39
CA ASP A 200 -13.43 9.21 6.04
C ASP A 200 -14.35 8.02 5.68
N ALA A 201 -14.39 7.69 4.39
CA ALA A 201 -15.24 6.63 3.87
C ALA A 201 -15.00 5.27 4.55
N SER A 202 -13.77 4.94 4.94
CA SER A 202 -13.45 3.66 5.60
C SER A 202 -14.04 3.60 7.02
N ALA A 203 -13.93 4.70 7.77
CA ALA A 203 -14.47 4.81 9.12
C ALA A 203 -16.01 4.76 9.10
N TYR A 204 -16.63 5.53 8.22
CA TYR A 204 -18.10 5.54 8.09
C TYR A 204 -18.66 4.21 7.60
N ALA A 205 -18.02 3.55 6.64
CA ALA A 205 -18.45 2.23 6.16
C ALA A 205 -18.41 1.18 7.27
N LEU A 206 -17.33 1.15 8.06
CA LEU A 206 -17.24 0.27 9.22
C LEU A 206 -18.33 0.60 10.25
N ARG A 207 -18.51 1.88 10.56
CA ARG A 207 -19.53 2.33 11.53
C ARG A 207 -20.94 1.94 11.09
N ALA A 208 -21.29 2.17 9.82
CA ALA A 208 -22.58 1.79 9.26
C ALA A 208 -22.82 0.29 9.35
N LEU A 209 -21.81 -0.53 9.02
CA LEU A 209 -21.90 -1.99 9.14
C LEU A 209 -22.13 -2.43 10.58
N VAL A 210 -21.43 -1.83 11.54
CA VAL A 210 -21.57 -2.15 12.96
C VAL A 210 -22.96 -1.76 13.49
N GLU A 211 -23.46 -0.59 13.12
CA GLU A 211 -24.82 -0.16 13.50
C GLU A 211 -25.88 -1.07 12.88
N PHE A 212 -25.78 -1.39 11.60
CA PHE A 212 -26.73 -2.27 10.93
C PHE A 212 -26.79 -3.66 11.57
N ARG A 213 -25.66 -4.19 12.03
CA ARG A 213 -25.57 -5.56 12.55
C ARG A 213 -25.79 -5.68 14.06
N TYR A 214 -25.40 -4.66 14.81
CA TYR A 214 -25.28 -4.72 16.27
C TYR A 214 -25.78 -3.47 16.98
N GLY A 215 -26.30 -2.48 16.24
CA GLY A 215 -26.93 -1.31 16.81
C GLY A 215 -28.22 -1.69 17.56
N SER A 216 -28.59 -0.90 18.56
CA SER A 216 -29.87 -1.04 19.22
C SER A 216 -31.01 -0.88 18.18
N LYS A 217 -31.94 -1.82 18.17
CA LYS A 217 -33.14 -1.77 17.32
C LYS A 217 -34.20 -0.79 17.85
N ASP A 218 -33.80 0.16 18.65
CA ASP A 218 -34.67 1.21 19.18
C ASP A 218 -34.70 2.37 18.16
N CYS A 219 -35.55 2.21 17.14
CA CYS A 219 -36.15 3.25 16.32
C CYS A 219 -37.66 3.08 16.37
#